data_ef84243fffb5214a95977d62df307e2b
#
_entry.id   ef84243fffb5214a95977d62df307e2b
#
_cell.length_a   1.000
_cell.length_b   1.000
_cell.length_c   1.000
_cell.angle_alpha   90.00
_cell.angle_beta   90.00
_cell.angle_gamma   90.00
#
_symmetry.space_group_name_H-M   'P 1'
#
loop_
_entity.id
_entity.type
_entity.pdbx_description
1 polymer ?
#
loop_
_entity_poly.entity_id
_entity_poly.type
_entity_poly.pdbx_seq_one_letter_code
_entity_poly.pdbx_strand_id
1 'polypeptide(L)'
;MKKHVNYFMILAFVLIAGFALMGENVLSANAAEQTKEDIKVCENGHTPANEWVIKRYARFNSDGKRVKLCKVCGIAVKCEKIPCIASVKVVHKKLICNGKAFKPQIQVTDSNGKKISASNYTVRYSDNVWPGRAVAQVTFKGNYRGTIERAFKIYLGKVTLTKVENTAWGTRIVWSAPGNRSYAYQIYRSINGGKYELLFTSMEGGQSFLDQHAKTPGVKYTYKVDVICYPYGDDAYGSASMTPPKSVVYKEKKLSTPSVTNTSKGVKVSWKRVPYATYYEVRGSGYKDGVLRSNLLIARVKAGDSLSIIDKNLLTRTIKRDKKGNIVEKTPVNYYVTAVVSTLTGKFRSSSPRTKGKWVATRKNNVPALRTR
;
A
#
# COMPACT_ATOMS: atom_id res chain seq x y z
N MET A 1 -2.08 -19.34 -34.66
CA MET A 1 -0.62 -19.34 -34.51
C MET A 1 -0.33 -19.25 -33.00
N LYS A 2 0.12 -20.39 -32.43
CA LYS A 2 0.50 -20.52 -31.00
C LYS A 2 1.88 -19.88 -30.80
N LYS A 3 2.04 -18.98 -29.84
CA LYS A 3 3.34 -18.58 -29.33
C LYS A 3 3.45 -18.99 -27.87
N HIS A 4 4.35 -19.93 -27.65
CA HIS A 4 4.77 -20.42 -26.35
C HIS A 4 5.48 -19.33 -25.56
N VAL A 5 5.07 -19.15 -24.30
CA VAL A 5 5.85 -18.43 -23.30
C VAL A 5 6.51 -19.49 -22.44
N ASN A 6 7.83 -19.60 -22.56
CA ASN A 6 8.67 -20.48 -21.74
C ASN A 6 8.76 -19.95 -20.31
N TYR A 7 8.25 -20.73 -19.38
CA TYR A 7 8.58 -20.58 -17.96
C TYR A 7 9.96 -21.20 -17.69
N PHE A 8 10.90 -20.39 -17.31
CA PHE A 8 12.15 -20.85 -16.69
C PHE A 8 11.83 -21.27 -15.26
N MET A 9 11.69 -22.57 -15.07
CA MET A 9 11.69 -23.24 -13.78
C MET A 9 13.14 -23.35 -13.32
N ILE A 10 13.58 -22.52 -12.38
CA ILE A 10 14.84 -22.72 -11.67
C ILE A 10 14.55 -23.71 -10.54
N LEU A 11 14.90 -24.96 -10.78
CA LEU A 11 15.03 -26.01 -9.77
C LEU A 11 16.24 -25.68 -8.88
N ALA A 12 16.04 -25.18 -7.68
CA ALA A 12 17.03 -25.22 -6.62
C ALA A 12 16.79 -26.48 -5.78
N PHE A 13 17.25 -27.60 -6.27
CA PHE A 13 17.52 -28.78 -5.42
C PHE A 13 18.75 -28.47 -4.60
N VAL A 14 18.60 -28.01 -3.37
CA VAL A 14 19.69 -27.98 -2.40
C VAL A 14 19.75 -29.34 -1.74
N LEU A 15 20.86 -30.02 -2.00
CA LEU A 15 21.38 -31.17 -1.29
C LEU A 15 21.22 -31.04 0.23
N ILE A 16 20.29 -31.80 0.81
CA ILE A 16 20.27 -32.20 2.20
C ILE A 16 20.41 -33.71 2.20
N ALA A 17 21.60 -34.18 1.85
CA ALA A 17 22.04 -35.53 2.14
C ALA A 17 23.51 -35.42 2.48
N GLY A 18 23.86 -35.53 3.75
CA GLY A 18 25.24 -35.67 4.15
C GLY A 18 25.64 -35.06 5.49
N PHE A 19 24.80 -35.17 6.55
CA PHE A 19 25.29 -34.97 7.93
C PHE A 19 24.46 -35.78 8.96
N ALA A 20 24.24 -37.05 8.64
CA ALA A 20 23.58 -37.97 9.59
C ALA A 20 24.32 -39.32 9.62
N LEU A 21 25.62 -39.32 9.69
CA LEU A 21 26.41 -40.55 9.94
C LEU A 21 27.84 -40.20 10.34
N MET A 22 28.06 -39.38 11.36
CA MET A 22 29.30 -39.33 12.14
C MET A 22 29.01 -38.71 13.51
N GLY A 23 28.51 -39.48 14.44
CA GLY A 23 28.21 -38.99 15.79
C GLY A 23 27.78 -40.03 16.81
N GLU A 24 27.80 -41.33 16.46
CA GLU A 24 27.38 -42.35 17.44
C GLU A 24 28.49 -43.31 17.89
N ASN A 25 29.75 -43.14 17.50
CA ASN A 25 30.81 -44.11 17.85
C ASN A 25 32.00 -43.53 18.61
N VAL A 26 31.90 -42.44 19.34
CA VAL A 26 33.00 -41.92 20.18
C VAL A 26 32.65 -41.85 21.67
N LEU A 27 31.50 -42.30 22.09
CA LEU A 27 31.07 -42.30 23.51
C LEU A 27 30.96 -43.69 24.16
N SER A 28 31.37 -44.78 23.46
CA SER A 28 31.34 -46.11 24.05
C SER A 28 32.73 -46.67 24.45
N ALA A 29 33.82 -45.92 24.21
CA ALA A 29 35.17 -46.44 24.52
C ALA A 29 35.78 -45.89 25.82
N ASN A 30 35.18 -44.96 26.53
CA ASN A 30 35.71 -44.43 27.80
C ASN A 30 34.85 -44.75 29.02
N ALA A 31 34.04 -45.79 28.97
CA ALA A 31 33.26 -46.25 30.14
C ALA A 31 33.87 -47.50 30.82
N ALA A 32 35.03 -47.95 30.39
CA ALA A 32 35.59 -49.24 30.85
C ALA A 32 36.86 -49.13 31.62
N GLU A 33 37.31 -47.95 32.01
CA GLU A 33 38.51 -47.86 32.86
C GLU A 33 38.41 -46.73 33.87
N GLN A 34 37.33 -46.69 34.68
CA GLN A 34 37.36 -46.09 35.99
C GLN A 34 37.75 -47.14 36.96
N THR A 35 39.04 -47.14 37.27
CA THR A 35 39.64 -47.88 38.35
C THR A 35 38.85 -47.78 39.63
N LYS A 36 38.78 -48.85 40.40
CA LYS A 36 38.16 -49.03 41.73
C LYS A 36 38.73 -48.14 42.83
N GLU A 37 39.22 -46.96 42.52
CA GLU A 37 39.77 -46.07 43.53
C GLU A 37 38.80 -44.85 43.71
N ASP A 38 38.34 -44.67 44.97
CA ASP A 38 37.59 -43.55 45.47
C ASP A 38 36.06 -43.52 45.25
N ILE A 39 35.36 -44.63 45.48
CA ILE A 39 33.97 -44.52 45.91
C ILE A 39 34.02 -43.95 47.31
N LYS A 40 33.93 -42.64 47.47
CA LYS A 40 33.68 -42.01 48.79
C LYS A 40 32.39 -42.52 49.35
N VAL A 41 32.44 -43.44 50.27
CA VAL A 41 31.28 -43.99 50.94
C VAL A 41 30.73 -42.89 51.86
N CYS A 42 29.44 -42.59 51.74
CA CYS A 42 28.76 -41.61 52.63
C CYS A 42 28.38 -42.35 53.94
N GLU A 43 29.28 -42.46 54.87
CA GLU A 43 29.10 -43.18 56.14
C GLU A 43 27.94 -42.67 56.99
N ASN A 44 27.59 -41.38 56.86
CA ASN A 44 26.48 -40.72 57.62
C ASN A 44 25.27 -40.36 56.73
N GLY A 45 25.06 -41.11 55.65
CA GLY A 45 23.97 -40.83 54.70
C GLY A 45 24.37 -39.81 53.61
N HIS A 46 23.47 -39.64 52.63
CA HIS A 46 23.71 -38.80 51.46
C HIS A 46 23.20 -37.37 51.65
N THR A 47 24.03 -36.37 51.46
CA THR A 47 23.63 -34.95 51.52
C THR A 47 23.39 -34.42 50.10
N PRO A 48 22.14 -34.03 49.73
CA PRO A 48 21.80 -33.54 48.41
C PRO A 48 22.48 -32.19 48.12
N ALA A 49 22.98 -32.00 46.90
CA ALA A 49 23.44 -30.72 46.40
C ALA A 49 22.26 -29.72 46.28
N ASN A 50 22.57 -28.44 46.34
CA ASN A 50 21.55 -27.40 46.23
C ASN A 50 20.96 -27.36 44.81
N GLU A 51 21.76 -27.65 43.80
CA GLU A 51 21.39 -27.53 42.40
C GLU A 51 20.75 -28.81 41.85
N TRP A 52 19.85 -28.60 40.88
CA TRP A 52 19.26 -29.68 40.13
C TRP A 52 20.04 -29.94 38.86
N VAL A 53 20.36 -31.19 38.57
CA VAL A 53 20.98 -31.68 37.36
C VAL A 53 19.87 -32.24 36.47
N ILE A 54 19.76 -31.77 35.23
CA ILE A 54 18.77 -32.27 34.26
C ILE A 54 19.36 -33.54 33.61
N LYS A 55 18.71 -34.69 33.84
CA LYS A 55 19.04 -35.95 33.20
C LYS A 55 18.29 -36.14 31.87
N ARG A 56 17.10 -35.60 31.74
CA ARG A 56 16.31 -35.57 30.51
C ARG A 56 15.46 -34.29 30.47
N TYR A 57 15.60 -33.54 29.40
CA TYR A 57 14.77 -32.34 29.19
C TYR A 57 13.30 -32.71 28.90
N ALA A 58 12.37 -31.96 29.43
CA ALA A 58 10.98 -32.08 29.04
C ALA A 58 10.78 -31.53 27.60
N ARG A 59 9.90 -32.19 26.85
CA ARG A 59 9.56 -31.82 25.47
C ARG A 59 8.04 -31.74 25.35
N PHE A 60 7.54 -31.45 24.15
CA PHE A 60 6.11 -31.55 23.88
C PHE A 60 5.67 -33.00 24.04
N ASN A 61 4.65 -33.23 24.89
CA ASN A 61 4.10 -34.53 25.22
C ASN A 61 5.11 -35.55 25.80
N SER A 62 6.29 -35.12 26.26
CA SER A 62 7.28 -35.99 26.88
C SER A 62 7.89 -35.33 28.12
N ASP A 63 7.69 -36.01 29.26
CA ASP A 63 8.19 -35.53 30.54
C ASP A 63 9.73 -35.58 30.62
N GLY A 64 10.28 -34.62 31.31
CA GLY A 64 11.69 -34.59 31.68
C GLY A 64 11.98 -35.24 33.03
N LYS A 65 13.25 -35.31 33.36
CA LYS A 65 13.75 -35.81 34.67
C LYS A 65 14.90 -34.95 35.15
N ARG A 66 14.86 -34.56 36.41
CA ARG A 66 15.95 -33.90 37.08
C ARG A 66 16.29 -34.60 38.37
N VAL A 67 17.55 -34.53 38.80
CA VAL A 67 18.04 -35.17 39.99
C VAL A 67 18.87 -34.20 40.81
N LYS A 68 18.86 -34.37 42.15
CA LYS A 68 19.89 -33.81 42.99
C LYS A 68 20.93 -34.90 43.28
N LEU A 69 22.18 -34.54 43.10
CA LEU A 69 23.30 -35.46 43.37
C LEU A 69 23.74 -35.28 44.81
N CYS A 70 24.32 -36.35 45.37
CA CYS A 70 25.04 -36.24 46.66
C CYS A 70 26.27 -35.36 46.47
N LYS A 71 26.53 -34.44 47.38
CA LYS A 71 27.68 -33.53 47.33
C LYS A 71 29.03 -34.29 47.45
N VAL A 72 29.00 -35.45 48.04
CA VAL A 72 30.21 -36.25 48.34
C VAL A 72 30.46 -37.32 47.27
N CYS A 73 29.50 -38.22 47.07
CA CYS A 73 29.65 -39.39 46.19
C CYS A 73 29.02 -39.25 44.76
N GLY A 74 28.32 -38.15 44.49
CA GLY A 74 27.74 -37.91 43.18
C GLY A 74 26.48 -38.77 42.82
N ILE A 75 26.07 -39.68 43.72
CA ILE A 75 24.85 -40.51 43.51
C ILE A 75 23.58 -39.64 43.49
N ALA A 76 22.61 -39.97 42.67
CA ALA A 76 21.31 -39.31 42.64
C ALA A 76 20.50 -39.62 43.90
N VAL A 77 20.31 -38.62 44.78
CA VAL A 77 19.63 -38.76 46.06
C VAL A 77 18.17 -38.26 46.02
N LYS A 78 17.86 -37.39 45.09
CA LYS A 78 16.47 -36.95 44.82
C LYS A 78 16.19 -36.95 43.33
N CYS A 79 15.02 -37.42 42.94
CA CYS A 79 14.58 -37.49 41.59
C CYS A 79 13.25 -36.82 41.44
N GLU A 80 13.13 -35.93 40.47
CA GLU A 80 11.85 -35.26 40.17
C GLU A 80 11.54 -35.31 38.69
N LYS A 81 10.27 -35.47 38.40
CA LYS A 81 9.70 -35.35 37.06
C LYS A 81 9.61 -33.88 36.72
N ILE A 82 9.98 -33.52 35.49
CA ILE A 82 9.69 -32.24 34.90
C ILE A 82 8.47 -32.44 34.00
N PRO A 83 7.30 -31.86 34.34
CA PRO A 83 6.10 -32.04 33.51
C PRO A 83 6.34 -31.59 32.09
N CYS A 84 5.83 -32.37 31.11
CA CYS A 84 5.99 -32.05 29.69
C CYS A 84 5.25 -30.78 29.29
N ILE A 85 5.62 -30.23 28.13
CA ILE A 85 4.86 -29.15 27.50
C ILE A 85 3.57 -29.77 26.93
N ALA A 86 2.42 -29.36 27.46
CA ALA A 86 1.12 -29.89 27.03
C ALA A 86 0.42 -28.99 26.02
N SER A 87 0.58 -27.66 26.15
CA SER A 87 -0.08 -26.73 25.24
C SER A 87 0.77 -25.49 24.96
N VAL A 88 0.71 -25.04 23.71
CA VAL A 88 1.22 -23.74 23.24
C VAL A 88 0.09 -23.05 22.51
N LYS A 89 -0.37 -21.92 23.01
CA LYS A 89 -1.47 -21.14 22.44
C LYS A 89 -1.02 -19.72 22.09
N VAL A 90 -1.45 -19.22 20.94
CA VAL A 90 -1.36 -17.81 20.57
C VAL A 90 -2.61 -17.11 21.10
N VAL A 91 -2.42 -16.15 21.98
CA VAL A 91 -3.54 -15.44 22.63
C VAL A 91 -3.65 -14.06 22.03
N HIS A 92 -4.72 -13.80 21.32
CA HIS A 92 -4.99 -12.51 20.70
C HIS A 92 -6.48 -12.28 20.45
N LYS A 93 -6.87 -11.00 20.39
CA LYS A 93 -8.13 -10.57 19.74
C LYS A 93 -7.95 -10.64 18.21
N LYS A 94 -9.03 -10.38 17.46
CA LYS A 94 -8.97 -10.30 16.00
C LYS A 94 -7.91 -9.26 15.57
N LEU A 95 -6.84 -9.71 14.93
CA LEU A 95 -5.75 -8.86 14.46
C LEU A 95 -6.13 -8.27 13.10
N ILE A 96 -6.25 -6.95 13.03
CA ILE A 96 -6.55 -6.20 11.80
C ILE A 96 -5.26 -5.56 11.32
N CYS A 97 -4.86 -5.82 10.08
CA CYS A 97 -3.66 -5.27 9.47
C CYS A 97 -3.62 -3.73 9.60
N ASN A 98 -2.50 -3.24 10.13
CA ASN A 98 -2.23 -1.82 10.32
C ASN A 98 -0.84 -1.41 9.79
N GLY A 99 -0.19 -2.29 9.05
CA GLY A 99 1.16 -2.09 8.49
C GLY A 99 2.30 -2.28 9.50
N LYS A 100 2.00 -2.67 10.74
CA LYS A 100 2.99 -2.95 11.80
C LYS A 100 3.03 -4.43 12.12
N ALA A 101 4.19 -4.90 12.59
CA ALA A 101 4.37 -6.30 12.99
C ALA A 101 3.53 -6.64 14.24
N PHE A 102 2.74 -7.70 14.16
CA PHE A 102 1.99 -8.25 15.29
C PHE A 102 2.84 -9.27 16.04
N LYS A 103 2.89 -9.13 17.36
CA LYS A 103 3.57 -10.05 18.27
C LYS A 103 2.60 -10.49 19.37
N PRO A 104 1.61 -11.33 19.05
CA PRO A 104 0.62 -11.78 20.02
C PRO A 104 1.27 -12.55 21.16
N GLN A 105 0.64 -12.51 22.33
CA GLN A 105 1.14 -13.21 23.52
C GLN A 105 1.09 -14.73 23.31
N ILE A 106 2.16 -15.42 23.72
CA ILE A 106 2.21 -16.86 23.77
C ILE A 106 1.93 -17.35 25.18
N GLN A 107 0.99 -18.27 25.32
CA GLN A 107 0.70 -18.95 26.55
C GLN A 107 1.12 -20.42 26.42
N VAL A 108 2.00 -20.85 27.31
CA VAL A 108 2.49 -22.23 27.37
C VAL A 108 2.07 -22.84 28.71
N THR A 109 1.56 -24.06 28.67
CA THR A 109 1.21 -24.83 29.87
C THR A 109 1.85 -26.19 29.86
N ASP A 110 2.18 -26.68 31.04
CA ASP A 110 2.65 -28.05 31.26
C ASP A 110 1.49 -29.05 31.39
N SER A 111 1.81 -30.34 31.54
CA SER A 111 0.85 -31.43 31.70
C SER A 111 0.01 -31.36 32.99
N ASN A 112 0.42 -30.54 33.94
CA ASN A 112 -0.35 -30.28 35.16
C ASN A 112 -1.23 -29.01 35.03
N GLY A 113 -1.30 -28.39 33.82
CA GLY A 113 -2.05 -27.16 33.58
C GLY A 113 -1.35 -25.90 34.09
N LYS A 114 -0.14 -25.99 34.65
CA LYS A 114 0.61 -24.86 35.15
C LYS A 114 1.26 -24.08 34.00
N LYS A 115 1.23 -22.75 34.08
CA LYS A 115 1.92 -21.89 33.11
C LYS A 115 3.44 -22.07 33.19
N ILE A 116 4.08 -22.29 32.04
CA ILE A 116 5.53 -22.27 31.92
C ILE A 116 5.97 -20.83 31.74
N SER A 117 6.91 -20.39 32.59
CA SER A 117 7.45 -19.00 32.53
C SER A 117 8.08 -18.69 31.18
N ALA A 118 7.92 -17.45 30.71
CA ALA A 118 8.55 -16.95 29.48
C ALA A 118 10.07 -17.01 29.49
N SER A 119 10.71 -17.09 30.66
CA SER A 119 12.15 -17.34 30.79
C SER A 119 12.60 -18.69 30.21
N ASN A 120 11.68 -19.65 30.05
CA ASN A 120 11.93 -20.98 29.53
C ASN A 120 11.74 -21.14 28.02
N TYR A 121 11.45 -20.08 27.29
CA TYR A 121 11.35 -20.11 25.83
C TYR A 121 11.66 -18.76 25.21
N THR A 122 11.91 -18.75 23.91
CA THR A 122 11.98 -17.57 23.06
C THR A 122 10.93 -17.69 21.97
N VAL A 123 10.47 -16.55 21.45
CA VAL A 123 9.47 -16.52 20.37
C VAL A 123 10.00 -15.69 19.20
N ARG A 124 9.98 -16.26 18.01
CA ARG A 124 10.18 -15.56 16.73
C ARG A 124 8.88 -15.54 15.97
N TYR A 125 8.65 -14.45 15.25
CA TYR A 125 7.45 -14.29 14.43
C TYR A 125 7.88 -14.11 12.98
N SER A 126 7.15 -14.76 12.05
CA SER A 126 7.27 -14.58 10.60
C SER A 126 5.92 -14.24 9.99
N ASP A 127 5.94 -13.56 8.84
CA ASP A 127 4.76 -13.15 8.07
C ASP A 127 3.72 -12.35 8.87
N ASN A 128 4.19 -11.68 9.92
CA ASN A 128 3.37 -11.11 10.98
C ASN A 128 3.04 -9.61 10.79
N VAL A 129 3.19 -9.09 9.57
CA VAL A 129 2.88 -7.70 9.22
C VAL A 129 1.64 -7.61 8.34
N TRP A 130 1.50 -8.54 7.39
CA TRP A 130 0.49 -8.49 6.34
C TRP A 130 -0.69 -9.40 6.61
N PRO A 131 -1.85 -9.15 5.97
CA PRO A 131 -2.98 -10.06 6.05
C PRO A 131 -2.61 -11.46 5.57
N GLY A 132 -3.15 -12.46 6.24
CA GLY A 132 -2.86 -13.84 5.91
C GLY A 132 -2.51 -14.67 7.14
N ARG A 133 -1.82 -15.79 6.87
CA ARG A 133 -1.30 -16.71 7.89
C ARG A 133 0.06 -16.22 8.35
N ALA A 134 0.17 -15.89 9.63
CA ALA A 134 1.42 -15.61 10.31
C ALA A 134 1.81 -16.77 11.23
N VAL A 135 3.08 -16.88 11.59
CA VAL A 135 3.59 -17.97 12.44
C VAL A 135 4.35 -17.40 13.62
N ALA A 136 4.08 -17.97 14.80
CA ALA A 136 4.87 -17.83 16.00
C ALA A 136 5.68 -19.12 16.23
N GLN A 137 7.00 -19.04 16.15
CA GLN A 137 7.93 -20.13 16.43
C GLN A 137 8.42 -19.98 17.86
N VAL A 138 8.09 -20.96 18.71
CA VAL A 138 8.43 -21.00 20.13
C VAL A 138 9.54 -22.02 20.34
N THR A 139 10.73 -21.53 20.69
CA THR A 139 11.92 -22.38 20.98
C THR A 139 12.16 -22.45 22.49
N PHE A 140 12.14 -23.67 23.03
CA PHE A 140 12.25 -23.93 24.44
C PHE A 140 13.69 -23.99 24.93
N LYS A 141 13.90 -23.59 26.18
CA LYS A 141 15.18 -23.58 26.89
C LYS A 141 15.01 -23.90 28.39
N GLY A 142 16.08 -23.83 29.17
CA GLY A 142 16.03 -24.18 30.59
C GLY A 142 15.79 -25.67 30.80
N ASN A 143 14.71 -26.02 31.47
CA ASN A 143 14.26 -27.41 31.71
C ASN A 143 13.60 -28.08 30.51
N TYR A 144 13.36 -27.33 29.45
CA TYR A 144 12.59 -27.75 28.27
C TYR A 144 13.45 -27.69 27.02
N ARG A 145 13.09 -28.49 26.00
CA ARG A 145 13.74 -28.47 24.67
C ARG A 145 12.71 -28.72 23.59
N GLY A 146 13.06 -28.25 22.39
CA GLY A 146 12.28 -28.38 21.17
C GLY A 146 11.80 -27.04 20.67
N THR A 147 11.20 -27.08 19.48
CA THR A 147 10.60 -25.91 18.82
C THR A 147 9.19 -26.27 18.37
N ILE A 148 8.26 -25.38 18.58
CA ILE A 148 6.86 -25.55 18.19
C ILE A 148 6.41 -24.31 17.43
N GLU A 149 5.74 -24.53 16.31
CA GLU A 149 5.12 -23.46 15.54
C GLU A 149 3.63 -23.39 15.78
N ARG A 150 3.10 -22.17 15.84
CA ARG A 150 1.68 -21.89 15.93
C ARG A 150 1.30 -20.81 14.95
N ALA A 151 0.40 -21.13 14.07
CA ALA A 151 -0.15 -20.17 13.13
C ALA A 151 -1.20 -19.27 13.81
N PHE A 152 -1.29 -18.04 13.35
CA PHE A 152 -2.37 -17.12 13.65
C PHE A 152 -2.73 -16.32 12.41
N LYS A 153 -3.93 -15.76 12.38
CA LYS A 153 -4.44 -15.04 11.22
C LYS A 153 -4.46 -13.55 11.44
N ILE A 154 -3.91 -12.81 10.49
CA ILE A 154 -4.05 -11.36 10.37
C ILE A 154 -5.13 -11.10 9.32
N TYR A 155 -6.14 -10.33 9.69
CA TYR A 155 -7.27 -10.02 8.81
C TYR A 155 -7.02 -8.73 8.06
N LEU A 156 -7.53 -8.67 6.85
CA LEU A 156 -7.59 -7.44 6.08
C LEU A 156 -8.48 -6.42 6.79
N GLY A 157 -8.08 -5.15 6.80
CA GLY A 157 -8.90 -4.07 7.32
C GLY A 157 -10.03 -3.70 6.36
N LYS A 158 -11.05 -3.02 6.86
CA LYS A 158 -12.15 -2.54 6.02
C LYS A 158 -11.69 -1.41 5.11
N VAL A 159 -12.02 -1.51 3.84
CA VAL A 159 -12.02 -0.38 2.91
C VAL A 159 -13.33 0.39 3.06
N THR A 160 -13.26 1.68 3.06
CA THR A 160 -14.46 2.54 3.12
C THR A 160 -14.46 3.49 1.94
N LEU A 161 -15.52 3.51 1.15
CA LEU A 161 -15.78 4.56 0.17
C LEU A 161 -16.01 5.87 0.91
N THR A 162 -15.03 6.78 0.84
CA THR A 162 -15.12 8.07 1.52
C THR A 162 -15.90 9.06 0.67
N LYS A 163 -15.67 9.08 -0.67
CA LYS A 163 -16.26 10.07 -1.56
C LYS A 163 -16.60 9.49 -2.93
N VAL A 164 -17.76 9.91 -3.44
CA VAL A 164 -18.16 9.75 -4.85
C VAL A 164 -18.72 11.09 -5.28
N GLU A 165 -18.09 11.76 -6.23
CA GLU A 165 -18.43 13.13 -6.57
C GLU A 165 -18.29 13.44 -8.07
N ASN A 166 -19.08 14.38 -8.55
CA ASN A 166 -19.00 14.89 -9.91
C ASN A 166 -17.81 15.84 -10.05
N THR A 167 -17.04 15.66 -11.10
CA THR A 167 -15.95 16.55 -11.49
C THR A 167 -16.14 17.04 -12.93
N ALA A 168 -15.27 17.93 -13.38
CA ALA A 168 -15.28 18.41 -14.78
C ALA A 168 -14.85 17.34 -15.79
N TRP A 169 -14.39 16.18 -15.33
CA TRP A 169 -13.86 15.10 -16.20
C TRP A 169 -14.65 13.79 -16.07
N GLY A 170 -15.64 13.74 -15.22
CA GLY A 170 -16.43 12.55 -14.90
C GLY A 170 -16.66 12.41 -13.40
N THR A 171 -16.88 11.20 -12.94
CA THR A 171 -17.11 10.91 -11.51
C THR A 171 -15.83 10.46 -10.84
N ARG A 172 -15.45 11.12 -9.75
CA ARG A 172 -14.31 10.73 -8.92
C ARG A 172 -14.76 9.89 -7.73
N ILE A 173 -14.08 8.79 -7.52
CA ILE A 173 -14.26 7.86 -6.43
C ILE A 173 -13.03 7.92 -5.53
N VAL A 174 -13.23 8.04 -4.21
CA VAL A 174 -12.14 8.06 -3.21
C VAL A 174 -12.49 7.08 -2.10
N TRP A 175 -11.50 6.33 -1.66
CA TRP A 175 -11.65 5.37 -0.56
C TRP A 175 -10.50 5.47 0.42
N SER A 176 -10.69 4.97 1.63
CA SER A 176 -9.64 4.78 2.61
C SER A 176 -9.09 3.37 2.51
N ALA A 177 -7.78 3.22 2.56
CA ALA A 177 -7.12 1.92 2.63
C ALA A 177 -6.76 1.57 4.08
N PRO A 178 -6.86 0.31 4.47
CA PRO A 178 -6.31 -0.13 5.74
C PRO A 178 -4.79 -0.32 5.62
N GLY A 179 -4.03 0.54 6.29
CA GLY A 179 -2.58 0.43 6.33
C GLY A 179 -1.83 0.96 5.09
N ASN A 180 -0.52 0.92 5.15
CA ASN A 180 0.38 1.73 4.32
C ASN A 180 1.01 0.98 3.13
N ARG A 181 0.38 -0.03 2.51
CA ARG A 181 0.96 -0.74 1.34
C ARG A 181 -0.02 -1.34 0.35
N SER A 182 0.53 -1.56 -0.80
CA SER A 182 0.16 -2.23 -2.06
C SER A 182 -0.96 -3.25 -1.97
N TYR A 183 -2.17 -2.75 -1.78
CA TYR A 183 -3.33 -3.53 -2.09
C TYR A 183 -3.73 -3.23 -3.54
N ALA A 184 -4.16 -4.24 -4.26
CA ALA A 184 -4.93 -4.02 -5.46
C ALA A 184 -6.37 -3.70 -5.07
N TYR A 185 -6.97 -2.77 -5.78
CA TYR A 185 -8.38 -2.42 -5.60
C TYR A 185 -9.12 -2.69 -6.89
N GLN A 186 -10.25 -3.37 -6.78
CA GLN A 186 -11.20 -3.52 -7.88
C GLN A 186 -12.33 -2.54 -7.70
N ILE A 187 -12.53 -1.69 -8.69
CA ILE A 187 -13.57 -0.68 -8.71
C ILE A 187 -14.71 -1.17 -9.60
N TYR A 188 -15.90 -1.27 -9.02
CA TYR A 188 -17.11 -1.70 -9.70
C TYR A 188 -18.08 -0.56 -9.84
N ARG A 189 -18.77 -0.49 -10.97
CA ARG A 189 -19.83 0.48 -11.26
C ARG A 189 -21.14 -0.23 -11.63
N SER A 190 -22.25 0.34 -11.15
CA SER A 190 -23.60 0.09 -11.64
C SER A 190 -24.18 1.39 -12.20
N ILE A 191 -24.92 1.30 -13.28
CA ILE A 191 -25.60 2.41 -13.94
C ILE A 191 -27.11 2.23 -13.71
N ASN A 192 -27.78 3.26 -13.15
CA ASN A 192 -29.22 3.29 -12.90
C ASN A 192 -29.76 2.04 -12.14
N GLY A 193 -28.93 1.45 -11.25
CA GLY A 193 -29.31 0.26 -10.49
C GLY A 193 -29.13 -1.06 -11.21
N GLY A 194 -28.54 -1.08 -12.41
CA GLY A 194 -28.20 -2.30 -13.14
C GLY A 194 -27.09 -3.12 -12.49
N LYS A 195 -26.60 -4.14 -13.18
CA LYS A 195 -25.51 -5.00 -12.70
C LYS A 195 -24.23 -4.21 -12.44
N TYR A 196 -23.44 -4.67 -11.48
CA TYR A 196 -22.10 -4.14 -11.24
C TYR A 196 -21.11 -4.73 -12.25
N GLU A 197 -20.39 -3.87 -12.91
CA GLU A 197 -19.31 -4.22 -13.83
C GLU A 197 -17.98 -3.78 -13.25
N LEU A 198 -16.95 -4.60 -13.41
CA LEU A 198 -15.58 -4.24 -13.07
C LEU A 198 -15.07 -3.18 -14.05
N LEU A 199 -14.74 -2.01 -13.53
CA LEU A 199 -14.19 -0.91 -14.31
C LEU A 199 -12.69 -0.92 -14.39
N PHE A 200 -12.04 -1.19 -13.26
CA PHE A 200 -10.62 -0.98 -13.10
C PHE A 200 -10.07 -1.80 -11.95
N THR A 201 -8.85 -2.31 -12.14
CA THR A 201 -8.05 -2.91 -11.08
C THR A 201 -6.80 -2.06 -10.88
N SER A 202 -6.66 -1.45 -9.70
CA SER A 202 -5.48 -0.69 -9.32
C SER A 202 -4.46 -1.63 -8.70
N MET A 203 -3.26 -1.71 -9.26
CA MET A 203 -2.17 -2.55 -8.74
C MET A 203 -1.22 -1.80 -7.80
N GLU A 204 -1.33 -0.48 -7.71
CA GLU A 204 -0.35 0.40 -7.05
C GLU A 204 -0.92 1.21 -5.88
N GLY A 205 -1.79 0.66 -5.08
CA GLY A 205 -2.17 1.28 -3.80
C GLY A 205 -2.85 2.65 -3.87
N GLY A 206 -3.24 3.12 -5.05
CA GLY A 206 -3.95 4.39 -5.20
C GLY A 206 -5.30 4.37 -4.49
N GLN A 207 -5.63 5.46 -3.75
CA GLN A 207 -6.87 5.57 -3.00
C GLN A 207 -7.94 6.40 -3.73
N SER A 208 -7.81 6.59 -5.03
CA SER A 208 -8.80 7.27 -5.84
C SER A 208 -8.77 6.83 -7.30
N PHE A 209 -9.95 6.87 -7.93
CA PHE A 209 -10.14 6.57 -9.34
C PHE A 209 -11.03 7.65 -9.97
N LEU A 210 -10.76 8.00 -11.23
CA LEU A 210 -11.59 8.90 -12.02
C LEU A 210 -12.26 8.10 -13.13
N ASP A 211 -13.57 7.90 -13.00
CA ASP A 211 -14.40 7.33 -14.05
C ASP A 211 -14.78 8.43 -15.05
N GLN A 212 -14.02 8.53 -16.13
CA GLN A 212 -14.23 9.51 -17.20
C GLN A 212 -15.47 9.23 -18.06
N HIS A 213 -15.99 8.00 -18.02
CA HIS A 213 -17.19 7.59 -18.76
C HIS A 213 -18.48 7.91 -17.98
N ALA A 214 -18.39 8.09 -16.67
CA ALA A 214 -19.53 8.48 -15.83
C ALA A 214 -19.76 9.99 -15.86
N LYS A 215 -20.20 10.50 -17.01
CA LYS A 215 -20.42 11.94 -17.25
C LYS A 215 -21.69 12.28 -18.04
N THR A 216 -22.64 11.38 -18.11
CA THR A 216 -23.95 11.63 -18.72
C THR A 216 -24.86 12.31 -17.72
N PRO A 217 -25.32 13.55 -17.98
CA PRO A 217 -26.20 14.27 -17.07
C PRO A 217 -27.48 13.51 -16.74
N GLY A 218 -27.89 13.51 -15.46
CA GLY A 218 -29.10 12.82 -15.00
C GLY A 218 -28.92 11.33 -14.71
N VAL A 219 -27.83 10.70 -15.17
CA VAL A 219 -27.57 9.27 -14.92
C VAL A 219 -27.06 9.06 -13.50
N LYS A 220 -27.61 8.06 -12.81
CA LYS A 220 -27.17 7.61 -11.48
C LYS A 220 -26.07 6.57 -11.64
N TYR A 221 -24.87 6.88 -11.14
CA TYR A 221 -23.75 5.98 -11.05
C TYR A 221 -23.56 5.53 -9.61
N THR A 222 -23.42 4.24 -9.40
CA THR A 222 -23.22 3.61 -8.08
C THR A 222 -21.92 2.82 -8.09
N TYR A 223 -21.09 3.02 -7.07
CA TYR A 223 -19.76 2.39 -7.01
C TYR A 223 -19.61 1.53 -5.76
N LYS A 224 -18.81 0.50 -5.92
CA LYS A 224 -18.25 -0.33 -4.86
C LYS A 224 -16.76 -0.48 -5.11
N VAL A 225 -15.99 -0.62 -4.05
CA VAL A 225 -14.56 -0.93 -4.11
C VAL A 225 -14.31 -2.20 -3.33
N ASP A 226 -13.66 -3.15 -3.97
CA ASP A 226 -13.14 -4.34 -3.35
C ASP A 226 -11.62 -4.24 -3.20
N VAL A 227 -11.06 -4.88 -2.18
CA VAL A 227 -9.63 -4.89 -1.95
C VAL A 227 -9.11 -6.30 -2.13
N ILE A 228 -8.08 -6.43 -2.96
CA ILE A 228 -7.36 -7.67 -3.16
C ILE A 228 -6.01 -7.54 -2.50
N CYS A 229 -5.72 -8.43 -1.56
CA CYS A 229 -4.40 -8.59 -1.00
C CYS A 229 -3.71 -9.74 -1.72
N TYR A 230 -2.55 -9.50 -2.31
CA TYR A 230 -1.68 -10.56 -2.80
C TYR A 230 -0.63 -10.82 -1.71
N PRO A 231 -0.76 -11.87 -0.91
CA PRO A 231 0.34 -12.34 -0.09
C PRO A 231 1.43 -12.91 -1.02
N TYR A 232 2.63 -13.01 -0.54
CA TYR A 232 3.70 -13.75 -1.19
C TYR A 232 3.26 -15.22 -1.29
N GLY A 233 2.89 -15.68 -2.50
CA GLY A 233 2.39 -17.04 -2.75
C GLY A 233 0.98 -17.06 -3.34
N ASP A 234 0.63 -18.16 -3.99
CA ASP A 234 -0.54 -18.34 -4.86
C ASP A 234 -1.92 -18.29 -4.19
N ASP A 235 -1.99 -18.10 -2.88
CA ASP A 235 -3.25 -17.93 -2.17
C ASP A 235 -3.67 -16.46 -2.17
N ALA A 236 -4.43 -16.05 -3.17
CA ALA A 236 -5.20 -14.82 -3.14
C ALA A 236 -6.18 -14.90 -1.94
N TYR A 237 -5.81 -14.31 -0.82
CA TYR A 237 -6.74 -14.14 0.29
C TYR A 237 -7.78 -13.11 -0.13
N GLY A 238 -8.86 -13.65 -0.67
CA GLY A 238 -10.00 -12.91 -1.17
C GLY A 238 -10.45 -11.84 -0.20
N SER A 239 -11.05 -10.84 -0.77
CA SER A 239 -11.60 -9.65 -0.17
C SER A 239 -12.21 -9.89 1.21
N ALA A 240 -11.82 -9.10 2.16
CA ALA A 240 -12.49 -9.12 3.46
C ALA A 240 -13.91 -8.59 3.37
N SER A 241 -14.23 -7.72 2.44
CA SER A 241 -15.58 -7.29 2.06
C SER A 241 -15.52 -6.13 1.07
N MET A 242 -16.32 -6.22 0.04
CA MET A 242 -16.69 -5.11 -0.83
C MET A 242 -17.28 -3.96 -0.01
N THR A 243 -16.95 -2.71 -0.32
CA THR A 243 -17.52 -1.57 0.40
C THR A 243 -19.04 -1.51 0.24
N PRO A 244 -19.77 -0.94 1.19
CA PRO A 244 -21.13 -0.51 0.93
C PRO A 244 -21.17 0.42 -0.29
N PRO A 245 -22.22 0.35 -1.12
CA PRO A 245 -22.32 1.17 -2.32
C PRO A 245 -22.50 2.65 -1.99
N LYS A 246 -21.88 3.53 -2.79
CA LYS A 246 -22.19 4.96 -2.82
C LYS A 246 -22.58 5.39 -4.21
N SER A 247 -23.57 6.26 -4.29
CA SER A 247 -24.12 6.74 -5.56
C SER A 247 -23.97 8.24 -5.73
N VAL A 248 -23.95 8.66 -6.99
CA VAL A 248 -24.10 10.04 -7.40
C VAL A 248 -24.94 10.11 -8.67
N VAL A 249 -25.82 11.10 -8.77
CA VAL A 249 -26.42 11.50 -10.05
C VAL A 249 -25.48 12.48 -10.69
N TYR A 250 -25.04 12.19 -11.91
CA TYR A 250 -24.08 13.06 -12.57
C TYR A 250 -24.74 14.40 -12.94
N LYS A 251 -24.07 15.47 -12.53
CA LYS A 251 -24.36 16.85 -12.91
C LYS A 251 -23.13 17.43 -13.57
N GLU A 252 -23.27 17.91 -14.79
CA GLU A 252 -22.16 18.48 -15.53
C GLU A 252 -21.48 19.63 -14.76
N LYS A 253 -20.17 19.57 -14.63
CA LYS A 253 -19.35 20.61 -14.01
C LYS A 253 -18.66 21.43 -15.09
N LYS A 254 -19.35 22.46 -15.59
CA LYS A 254 -18.79 23.39 -16.59
C LYS A 254 -17.77 24.33 -15.93
N LEU A 255 -16.68 24.60 -16.62
CA LEU A 255 -15.75 25.64 -16.23
C LEU A 255 -16.35 27.00 -16.56
N SER A 256 -16.13 28.00 -15.69
CA SER A 256 -16.53 29.38 -15.98
C SER A 256 -15.65 29.99 -17.06
N THR A 257 -16.21 30.89 -17.85
CA THR A 257 -15.48 31.73 -18.79
C THR A 257 -14.40 32.51 -18.05
N PRO A 258 -13.13 32.53 -18.55
CA PRO A 258 -12.10 33.34 -17.92
C PRO A 258 -12.40 34.84 -18.02
N SER A 259 -11.99 35.60 -17.04
CA SER A 259 -12.02 37.06 -17.10
C SER A 259 -10.77 37.60 -17.80
N VAL A 260 -10.97 38.69 -18.54
CA VAL A 260 -9.91 39.31 -19.35
C VAL A 260 -9.89 40.81 -19.10
N THR A 261 -8.74 41.33 -18.69
CA THR A 261 -8.55 42.75 -18.39
C THR A 261 -7.26 43.28 -19.03
N ASN A 262 -7.28 44.55 -19.47
CA ASN A 262 -6.08 45.24 -19.94
C ASN A 262 -5.20 45.65 -18.76
N THR A 263 -3.89 45.54 -18.95
CA THR A 263 -2.89 46.04 -18.01
C THR A 263 -1.81 46.81 -18.78
N SER A 264 -0.97 47.55 -18.07
CA SER A 264 0.18 48.23 -18.68
C SER A 264 1.21 47.28 -19.31
N LYS A 265 1.18 46.00 -18.89
CA LYS A 265 2.13 44.95 -19.33
C LYS A 265 1.53 43.98 -20.37
N GLY A 266 0.28 44.14 -20.77
CA GLY A 266 -0.43 43.25 -21.68
C GLY A 266 -1.82 42.91 -21.19
N VAL A 267 -2.42 41.79 -21.68
CA VAL A 267 -3.72 41.37 -21.33
C VAL A 267 -3.66 40.31 -20.21
N LYS A 268 -4.23 40.64 -19.06
CA LYS A 268 -4.39 39.70 -17.97
C LYS A 268 -5.61 38.78 -18.23
N VAL A 269 -5.35 37.46 -18.23
CA VAL A 269 -6.35 36.41 -18.31
C VAL A 269 -6.39 35.73 -16.97
N SER A 270 -7.56 35.67 -16.32
CA SER A 270 -7.73 35.07 -14.99
C SER A 270 -8.88 34.06 -15.01
N TRP A 271 -8.80 33.01 -14.20
CA TRP A 271 -9.81 31.97 -14.14
C TRP A 271 -10.05 31.50 -12.70
N LYS A 272 -11.12 30.74 -12.49
CA LYS A 272 -11.43 30.13 -11.20
C LYS A 272 -10.70 28.79 -11.07
N ARG A 273 -10.32 28.45 -9.85
CA ARG A 273 -9.74 27.14 -9.53
C ARG A 273 -10.73 26.02 -9.89
N VAL A 274 -10.23 25.01 -10.57
CA VAL A 274 -10.97 23.76 -10.84
C VAL A 274 -10.43 22.69 -9.90
N PRO A 275 -11.25 22.09 -9.02
CA PRO A 275 -10.82 21.04 -8.12
C PRO A 275 -10.14 19.91 -8.89
N TYR A 276 -9.03 19.40 -8.35
CA TYR A 276 -8.24 18.29 -8.91
C TYR A 276 -7.48 18.57 -10.21
N ALA A 277 -7.51 19.78 -10.75
CA ALA A 277 -6.65 20.14 -11.86
C ALA A 277 -5.19 19.99 -11.46
N THR A 278 -4.38 19.43 -12.36
CA THR A 278 -2.93 19.33 -12.22
C THR A 278 -2.25 20.58 -12.77
N TYR A 279 -2.76 21.06 -13.90
CA TYR A 279 -2.33 22.32 -14.52
C TYR A 279 -3.43 22.89 -15.41
N TYR A 280 -3.22 24.12 -15.86
CA TYR A 280 -4.08 24.83 -16.81
C TYR A 280 -3.32 25.15 -18.09
N GLU A 281 -4.01 25.01 -19.22
CA GLU A 281 -3.57 25.52 -20.51
C GLU A 281 -4.43 26.74 -20.86
N VAL A 282 -3.80 27.91 -20.89
CA VAL A 282 -4.45 29.11 -21.40
C VAL A 282 -4.28 29.12 -22.91
N ARG A 283 -5.38 29.20 -23.61
CA ARG A 283 -5.42 29.14 -25.07
C ARG A 283 -6.19 30.30 -25.63
N GLY A 284 -5.90 30.66 -26.88
CA GLY A 284 -6.57 31.76 -27.53
C GLY A 284 -6.51 31.68 -29.06
N SER A 285 -7.22 32.57 -29.73
CA SER A 285 -7.11 32.77 -31.18
C SER A 285 -5.94 33.68 -31.52
N GLY A 286 -5.45 33.60 -32.73
CA GLY A 286 -4.42 34.47 -33.27
C GLY A 286 -3.67 33.87 -34.43
N TYR A 287 -2.86 34.70 -35.09
CA TYR A 287 -1.98 34.25 -36.17
C TYR A 287 -0.73 33.58 -35.63
N LYS A 288 -0.36 32.46 -36.24
CA LYS A 288 0.93 31.79 -36.10
C LYS A 288 1.40 31.38 -37.50
N ASP A 289 2.59 31.78 -37.86
CA ASP A 289 3.18 31.54 -39.20
C ASP A 289 2.23 31.96 -40.35
N GLY A 290 1.63 33.16 -40.20
CA GLY A 290 0.69 33.71 -41.15
C GLY A 290 -0.72 33.05 -41.20
N VAL A 291 -0.93 31.98 -40.44
CA VAL A 291 -2.20 31.24 -40.42
C VAL A 291 -3.01 31.57 -39.17
N LEU A 292 -4.28 31.95 -39.31
CA LEU A 292 -5.21 32.15 -38.20
C LEU A 292 -5.55 30.82 -37.52
N ARG A 293 -5.30 30.73 -36.24
CA ARG A 293 -5.59 29.57 -35.41
C ARG A 293 -6.48 29.96 -34.24
N SER A 294 -7.44 29.11 -33.93
CA SER A 294 -8.42 29.36 -32.86
C SER A 294 -8.01 28.73 -31.51
N ASN A 295 -6.90 27.98 -31.43
CA ASN A 295 -6.53 27.17 -30.27
C ASN A 295 -5.04 27.25 -29.89
N LEU A 296 -4.40 28.36 -30.18
CA LEU A 296 -3.00 28.58 -29.82
C LEU A 296 -2.78 28.43 -28.31
N LEU A 297 -1.81 27.63 -27.92
CA LEU A 297 -1.35 27.54 -26.55
C LEU A 297 -0.53 28.80 -26.21
N ILE A 298 -1.01 29.56 -25.22
CA ILE A 298 -0.39 30.80 -24.77
C ILE A 298 0.50 30.54 -23.57
N ALA A 299 -0.02 29.79 -22.60
CA ALA A 299 0.72 29.46 -21.41
C ALA A 299 0.22 28.14 -20.78
N ARG A 300 1.12 27.48 -20.02
CA ARG A 300 0.78 26.43 -19.07
C ARG A 300 1.07 26.93 -17.67
N VAL A 301 0.14 26.72 -16.75
CA VAL A 301 0.21 27.15 -15.35
C VAL A 301 -0.09 25.97 -14.45
N LYS A 302 0.78 25.65 -13.51
CA LYS A 302 0.52 24.59 -12.52
C LYS A 302 -0.67 24.96 -11.63
N ALA A 303 -1.42 24.00 -11.18
CA ALA A 303 -2.64 24.26 -10.38
C ALA A 303 -2.35 24.92 -9.01
N GLY A 304 -1.11 24.80 -8.51
CA GLY A 304 -0.65 25.46 -7.29
C GLY A 304 -0.23 26.92 -7.47
N ASP A 305 0.01 27.34 -8.72
CA ASP A 305 0.51 28.68 -9.04
C ASP A 305 -0.65 29.71 -9.13
N SER A 306 -0.32 30.93 -9.56
CA SER A 306 -1.31 31.97 -9.81
C SER A 306 -2.33 31.54 -10.86
N LEU A 307 -3.62 31.80 -10.59
CA LEU A 307 -4.73 31.52 -11.50
C LEU A 307 -4.91 32.64 -12.54
N SER A 308 -3.83 33.22 -12.98
CA SER A 308 -3.82 34.25 -14.01
C SER A 308 -2.48 34.30 -14.75
N ILE A 309 -2.51 34.81 -15.97
CA ILE A 309 -1.32 35.13 -16.77
C ILE A 309 -1.44 36.53 -17.36
N ILE A 310 -0.34 37.09 -17.80
CA ILE A 310 -0.30 38.30 -18.65
C ILE A 310 0.16 37.86 -20.03
N ASP A 311 -0.70 37.99 -21.02
CA ASP A 311 -0.34 37.78 -22.43
C ASP A 311 0.33 39.04 -22.97
N LYS A 312 1.65 39.03 -23.05
CA LYS A 312 2.47 40.17 -23.54
C LYS A 312 2.55 40.20 -25.07
N ASN A 313 2.32 39.07 -25.74
CA ASN A 313 2.55 38.89 -27.20
C ASN A 313 1.26 39.05 -28.02
N LEU A 314 0.29 39.73 -27.50
CA LEU A 314 -1.04 39.82 -28.11
C LEU A 314 -0.98 40.49 -29.51
N LEU A 315 -0.20 41.53 -29.70
CA LEU A 315 -0.10 42.23 -30.99
C LEU A 315 0.39 41.34 -32.12
N THR A 316 1.43 40.54 -31.89
CA THR A 316 1.96 39.61 -32.89
C THR A 316 0.96 38.54 -33.31
N ARG A 317 -0.01 38.23 -32.43
CA ARG A 317 -1.04 37.22 -32.69
C ARG A 317 -2.34 37.75 -33.28
N THR A 318 -2.54 39.02 -33.25
CA THR A 318 -3.82 39.66 -33.68
C THR A 318 -3.69 40.42 -34.99
N ILE A 319 -2.50 40.68 -35.43
CA ILE A 319 -2.20 41.51 -36.59
C ILE A 319 -1.45 40.65 -37.61
N LYS A 320 -1.97 40.56 -38.82
CA LYS A 320 -1.26 40.04 -40.00
C LYS A 320 -0.65 41.23 -40.74
N ARG A 321 0.63 41.09 -41.08
CA ARG A 321 1.36 42.10 -41.88
C ARG A 321 1.74 41.54 -43.23
N ASP A 322 1.81 42.38 -44.22
CA ASP A 322 2.36 42.05 -45.54
C ASP A 322 3.91 42.02 -45.49
N LYS A 323 4.54 41.73 -46.63
CA LYS A 323 6.00 41.72 -46.75
C LYS A 323 6.65 43.11 -46.57
N LYS A 324 5.86 44.17 -46.69
CA LYS A 324 6.29 45.56 -46.50
C LYS A 324 6.05 46.05 -45.07
N GLY A 325 5.49 45.17 -44.19
CA GLY A 325 5.21 45.48 -42.78
C GLY A 325 3.87 46.17 -42.54
N ASN A 326 3.02 46.40 -43.56
CA ASN A 326 1.74 47.04 -43.38
C ASN A 326 0.72 46.07 -42.75
N ILE A 327 -0.18 46.59 -41.97
CA ILE A 327 -1.24 45.82 -41.35
C ILE A 327 -2.30 45.52 -42.38
N VAL A 328 -2.40 44.27 -42.84
CA VAL A 328 -3.39 43.78 -43.83
C VAL A 328 -4.64 43.18 -43.20
N GLU A 329 -4.53 42.67 -41.97
CA GLU A 329 -5.64 42.07 -41.30
C GLU A 329 -5.51 42.19 -39.77
N LYS A 330 -6.66 42.38 -39.11
CA LYS A 330 -6.80 42.34 -37.64
C LYS A 330 -7.83 41.32 -37.28
N THR A 331 -7.58 40.50 -36.25
CA THR A 331 -8.54 39.50 -35.78
C THR A 331 -8.90 39.72 -34.31
N PRO A 332 -10.18 39.55 -33.91
CA PRO A 332 -10.54 39.61 -32.51
C PRO A 332 -9.89 38.44 -31.76
N VAL A 333 -9.44 38.74 -30.55
CA VAL A 333 -8.86 37.72 -29.67
C VAL A 333 -9.91 37.17 -28.74
N ASN A 334 -9.99 35.88 -28.68
CA ASN A 334 -10.71 35.20 -27.61
C ASN A 334 -9.77 34.30 -26.82
N TYR A 335 -10.11 34.08 -25.57
CA TYR A 335 -9.37 33.21 -24.66
C TYR A 335 -10.29 32.13 -24.11
N TYR A 336 -9.71 31.01 -23.82
CA TYR A 336 -10.33 29.97 -22.98
C TYR A 336 -9.26 29.26 -22.17
N VAL A 337 -9.66 28.63 -21.08
CA VAL A 337 -8.78 27.89 -20.21
C VAL A 337 -9.19 26.44 -20.23
N THR A 338 -8.22 25.58 -20.47
CA THR A 338 -8.38 24.14 -20.36
C THR A 338 -7.76 23.67 -19.07
N ALA A 339 -8.56 23.18 -18.14
CA ALA A 339 -8.09 22.49 -16.97
C ALA A 339 -7.71 21.05 -17.32
N VAL A 340 -6.55 20.60 -16.88
CA VAL A 340 -6.04 19.26 -17.14
C VAL A 340 -5.82 18.55 -15.82
N VAL A 341 -6.34 17.33 -15.70
CA VAL A 341 -6.03 16.41 -14.61
C VAL A 341 -5.14 15.29 -15.17
N SER A 342 -4.05 15.00 -14.47
CA SER A 342 -3.21 13.84 -14.74
C SER A 342 -3.51 12.77 -13.69
N THR A 343 -3.79 11.57 -14.15
CA THR A 343 -4.07 10.39 -13.32
C THR A 343 -3.18 9.22 -13.79
N LEU A 344 -3.21 8.12 -13.08
CA LEU A 344 -2.52 6.89 -13.49
C LEU A 344 -3.01 6.38 -14.86
N THR A 345 -4.28 6.62 -15.19
CA THR A 345 -4.90 6.18 -16.45
C THR A 345 -4.74 7.18 -17.60
N GLY A 346 -4.14 8.35 -17.37
CA GLY A 346 -3.90 9.33 -18.42
C GLY A 346 -4.17 10.79 -18.03
N LYS A 347 -4.18 11.64 -19.05
CA LYS A 347 -4.44 13.07 -18.94
C LYS A 347 -5.79 13.41 -19.55
N PHE A 348 -6.68 14.01 -18.75
CA PHE A 348 -8.01 14.39 -19.18
C PHE A 348 -8.17 15.90 -19.18
N ARG A 349 -8.91 16.42 -20.15
CA ARG A 349 -9.09 17.85 -20.42
C ARG A 349 -10.55 18.26 -20.28
N SER A 350 -10.77 19.43 -19.67
CA SER A 350 -12.06 20.11 -19.70
C SER A 350 -11.81 21.59 -19.94
N SER A 351 -12.51 22.18 -20.91
CA SER A 351 -12.29 23.55 -21.33
C SER A 351 -13.44 24.46 -20.94
N SER A 352 -13.12 25.68 -20.59
CA SER A 352 -14.10 26.73 -20.38
C SER A 352 -14.74 27.17 -21.71
N PRO A 353 -15.88 27.84 -21.68
CA PRO A 353 -16.32 28.66 -22.78
C PRO A 353 -15.25 29.68 -23.20
N ARG A 354 -15.32 30.11 -24.45
CA ARG A 354 -14.45 31.17 -24.95
C ARG A 354 -14.96 32.52 -24.46
N THR A 355 -14.05 33.45 -24.20
CA THR A 355 -14.42 34.86 -24.04
C THR A 355 -14.99 35.38 -25.34
N LYS A 356 -15.84 36.40 -25.27
CA LYS A 356 -16.24 37.15 -26.46
C LYS A 356 -15.00 37.72 -27.15
N GLY A 357 -14.93 37.65 -28.46
CA GLY A 357 -13.82 38.23 -29.23
C GLY A 357 -13.72 39.72 -28.98
N LYS A 358 -12.51 40.20 -28.72
CA LYS A 358 -12.23 41.63 -28.50
C LYS A 358 -11.08 42.05 -29.38
N TRP A 359 -11.22 43.26 -29.91
CA TRP A 359 -10.15 43.92 -30.66
C TRP A 359 -9.09 44.49 -29.74
N VAL A 360 -7.87 44.46 -30.17
CA VAL A 360 -6.73 45.08 -29.49
C VAL A 360 -6.43 46.39 -30.14
N ALA A 361 -6.40 47.46 -29.36
CA ALA A 361 -5.89 48.74 -29.80
C ALA A 361 -4.55 48.98 -29.09
N THR A 362 -3.59 49.57 -29.83
CA THR A 362 -2.35 50.09 -29.24
C THR A 362 -2.65 51.35 -28.47
N ARG A 363 -2.21 51.43 -27.21
CA ARG A 363 -2.10 52.71 -26.49
C ARG A 363 -0.71 53.29 -26.64
N LYS A 364 -0.54 54.59 -26.25
CA LYS A 364 0.69 55.37 -26.36
C LYS A 364 2.00 54.67 -25.96
N ASN A 365 1.96 53.55 -25.26
CA ASN A 365 3.16 52.81 -24.82
C ASN A 365 3.27 51.40 -25.46
N ASN A 366 2.75 51.20 -26.66
CA ASN A 366 2.74 49.89 -27.37
C ASN A 366 2.11 48.71 -26.59
N VAL A 367 1.41 48.95 -25.52
CA VAL A 367 0.67 47.90 -24.78
C VAL A 367 -0.71 47.74 -25.39
N PRO A 368 -1.06 46.53 -25.82
CA PRO A 368 -2.36 46.29 -26.41
C PRO A 368 -3.47 46.53 -25.40
N ALA A 369 -4.46 47.32 -25.81
CA ALA A 369 -5.72 47.46 -25.06
C ALA A 369 -6.82 46.66 -25.73
N LEU A 370 -7.66 45.95 -24.95
CA LEU A 370 -8.86 45.31 -25.47
C LEU A 370 -9.92 46.38 -25.74
N ARG A 371 -10.35 46.50 -26.99
CA ARG A 371 -11.55 47.25 -27.34
C ARG A 371 -12.72 46.30 -27.56
N THR A 372 -13.85 46.59 -26.94
CA THR A 372 -15.14 46.00 -27.32
C THR A 372 -15.61 46.64 -28.61
N ARG A 373 -15.98 45.87 -29.61
CA ARG A 373 -16.88 46.27 -30.67
C ARG A 373 -18.30 45.87 -30.32
#